data_2c1a740ad5e880cc22b1e480399891c3
#
_entry.id   2c1a740ad5e880cc22b1e480399891c3
#
_cell.length_a   1.000
_cell.length_b   1.000
_cell.length_c   1.000
_cell.angle_alpha   90.00
_cell.angle_beta   90.00
_cell.angle_gamma   90.00
#
_symmetry.space_group_name_H-M   'P 1'
#
loop_
_entity.id
_entity.type
_entity.pdbx_description
1 polymer ?
#
loop_
_entity_poly.entity_id
_entity_poly.type
_entity_poly.pdbx_seq_one_letter_code
_entity_poly.pdbx_strand_id
1 'polypeptide(L)'
;MIYCSQCGNENREINTYCNKCGSTLIKPEYFNIQTYSDFSQLFTNENKKILNELSFSVNAYNTIIENIKEEGRANYNKLLEDIPYAEQQRMDILSKIKLITRAFAKITYKSRGAELGSYSFNLIHIDDRLDKANQISTLIHELTHHLVAEIFEQAVMYLLEVKKSEVIEAFVWLVLLGSPTAVLMDEYCAHTVEGRFVPHGYQNFGSFNNVLNQSFDPEKEEDRKIVQTQLVFGNSLAADIIELLEGFITPQLREEIKAQYKKDFNFLPKYDQIVCETKDTLPYQVKASLINIMLVSSFETAQEVDVNDILNDFKKNFTIVNKGL
;
A
#
# COMPACT_ATOMS: atom_id res chain seq x y z
N MET A 1 -3.06 22.45 2.81
CA MET A 1 -2.42 23.32 1.80
C MET A 1 -3.27 23.36 0.54
N ILE A 2 -3.25 24.43 -0.24
CA ILE A 2 -4.10 24.62 -1.44
C ILE A 2 -3.19 24.80 -2.66
N TYR A 3 -3.44 24.07 -3.74
CA TYR A 3 -2.71 24.22 -4.99
C TYR A 3 -3.43 25.19 -5.94
N CYS A 4 -2.67 26.05 -6.56
CA CYS A 4 -3.21 26.98 -7.54
C CYS A 4 -3.62 26.26 -8.83
N SER A 5 -4.89 26.32 -9.19
CA SER A 5 -5.42 25.71 -10.42
C SER A 5 -4.81 26.25 -11.71
N GLN A 6 -4.19 27.46 -11.67
CA GLN A 6 -3.59 28.10 -12.83
C GLN A 6 -2.12 27.74 -13.04
N CYS A 7 -1.35 27.53 -11.97
CA CYS A 7 0.10 27.33 -12.11
C CYS A 7 0.66 26.17 -11.27
N GLY A 8 -0.21 25.40 -10.58
CA GLY A 8 0.18 24.26 -9.76
C GLY A 8 0.98 24.62 -8.50
N ASN A 9 1.17 25.89 -8.18
CA ASN A 9 1.97 26.28 -7.01
C ASN A 9 1.24 26.02 -5.72
N GLU A 10 1.95 25.47 -4.77
CA GLU A 10 1.46 25.21 -3.42
C GLU A 10 1.34 26.51 -2.62
N ASN A 11 0.25 26.66 -1.89
CA ASN A 11 -0.06 27.84 -1.09
C ASN A 11 -0.63 27.42 0.27
N ARG A 12 -0.46 28.26 1.27
CA ARG A 12 -1.10 28.04 2.58
C ARG A 12 -2.61 28.25 2.47
N GLU A 13 -3.40 27.52 3.23
CA GLU A 13 -4.88 27.63 3.23
C GLU A 13 -5.41 29.02 3.61
N ILE A 14 -4.61 29.78 4.34
CA ILE A 14 -4.95 31.17 4.69
C ILE A 14 -4.82 32.14 3.50
N ASN A 15 -4.09 31.77 2.44
CA ASN A 15 -3.87 32.65 1.31
C ASN A 15 -5.15 32.76 0.46
N THR A 16 -5.47 33.95 0.03
CA THR A 16 -6.58 34.22 -0.90
C THR A 16 -6.10 34.21 -2.37
N TYR A 17 -4.82 34.46 -2.56
CA TYR A 17 -4.19 34.54 -3.88
C TYR A 17 -2.95 33.67 -3.93
N CYS A 18 -2.68 33.11 -5.09
CA CYS A 18 -1.48 32.33 -5.33
C CYS A 18 -0.23 33.21 -5.21
N ASN A 19 0.71 32.80 -4.38
CA ASN A 19 1.97 33.52 -4.15
C ASN A 19 2.87 33.57 -5.40
N LYS A 20 2.64 32.68 -6.39
CA LYS A 20 3.45 32.61 -7.59
C LYS A 20 2.86 33.37 -8.77
N CYS A 21 1.57 33.25 -9.04
CA CYS A 21 0.94 33.83 -10.24
C CYS A 21 -0.15 34.86 -9.93
N GLY A 22 -0.47 35.13 -8.66
CA GLY A 22 -1.47 36.11 -8.26
C GLY A 22 -2.93 35.70 -8.51
N SER A 23 -3.18 34.53 -9.11
CA SER A 23 -4.55 34.04 -9.33
C SER A 23 -5.26 33.80 -8.02
N THR A 24 -6.57 34.07 -7.99
CA THR A 24 -7.41 33.73 -6.82
C THR A 24 -7.34 32.24 -6.57
N LEU A 25 -6.97 31.87 -5.37
CA LEU A 25 -7.01 30.50 -4.95
C LEU A 25 -8.50 30.17 -4.70
N ILE A 26 -9.00 29.25 -5.48
CA ILE A 26 -10.26 28.59 -5.17
C ILE A 26 -9.96 27.82 -3.88
N LYS A 27 -10.29 28.43 -2.74
CA LYS A 27 -10.38 27.64 -1.51
C LYS A 27 -11.43 26.61 -1.84
N PRO A 28 -11.15 25.31 -1.67
CA PRO A 28 -12.25 24.41 -1.56
C PRO A 28 -13.13 25.07 -0.48
N GLU A 29 -14.29 25.58 -0.85
CA GLU A 29 -15.37 25.65 0.11
C GLU A 29 -15.26 24.30 0.78
N TYR A 30 -15.30 24.24 2.12
CA TYR A 30 -15.35 22.97 2.82
C TYR A 30 -16.61 22.29 2.30
N PHE A 31 -16.48 21.70 1.11
CA PHE A 31 -17.46 20.78 0.60
C PHE A 31 -17.59 19.79 1.74
N ASN A 32 -18.79 19.53 2.15
CA ASN A 32 -19.10 18.42 3.00
C ASN A 32 -18.59 17.18 2.25
N ILE A 33 -17.28 16.91 2.37
CA ILE A 33 -16.66 15.77 1.73
C ILE A 33 -17.44 14.59 2.28
N GLN A 34 -18.22 13.96 1.42
CA GLN A 34 -19.16 12.93 1.81
C GLN A 34 -18.39 11.76 2.37
N THR A 35 -18.92 11.18 3.41
CA THR A 35 -18.43 9.91 3.93
C THR A 35 -19.43 8.86 3.51
N TYR A 36 -19.03 7.90 2.72
CA TYR A 36 -19.88 6.78 2.35
C TYR A 36 -20.04 5.83 3.53
N SER A 37 -21.27 5.53 3.88
CA SER A 37 -21.63 4.62 4.98
C SER A 37 -22.10 3.25 4.51
N ASP A 38 -22.40 3.12 3.21
CA ASP A 38 -22.77 1.86 2.57
C ASP A 38 -22.35 1.85 1.08
N PHE A 39 -22.33 0.65 0.48
CA PHE A 39 -21.92 0.49 -0.92
C PHE A 39 -22.88 1.07 -1.93
N SER A 40 -24.16 1.26 -1.60
CA SER A 40 -25.11 1.88 -2.52
C SER A 40 -24.74 3.32 -2.85
N GLN A 41 -24.07 4.00 -1.92
CA GLN A 41 -23.54 5.34 -2.12
C GLN A 41 -22.31 5.35 -3.03
N LEU A 42 -21.49 4.29 -2.98
CA LEU A 42 -20.30 4.15 -3.82
C LEU A 42 -20.68 3.71 -5.24
N PHE A 43 -21.51 2.67 -5.40
CA PHE A 43 -21.79 2.04 -6.69
C PHE A 43 -22.91 2.73 -7.47
N THR A 44 -22.79 4.04 -7.68
CA THR A 44 -23.70 4.83 -8.50
C THR A 44 -23.21 4.93 -9.96
N ASN A 45 -24.15 5.16 -10.89
CA ASN A 45 -23.79 5.42 -12.29
C ASN A 45 -22.95 6.68 -12.45
N GLU A 46 -23.11 7.65 -11.57
CA GLU A 46 -22.32 8.89 -11.55
C GLU A 46 -20.88 8.60 -11.16
N ASN A 47 -20.64 7.86 -10.08
CA ASN A 47 -19.30 7.45 -9.66
C ASN A 47 -18.63 6.57 -10.73
N LYS A 48 -19.37 5.64 -11.34
CA LYS A 48 -18.86 4.86 -12.49
C LYS A 48 -18.39 5.76 -13.62
N LYS A 49 -19.18 6.78 -13.96
CA LYS A 49 -18.83 7.76 -14.99
C LYS A 49 -17.60 8.53 -14.62
N ILE A 50 -17.50 9.01 -13.37
CA ILE A 50 -16.33 9.71 -12.85
C ILE A 50 -15.07 8.84 -13.00
N LEU A 51 -15.12 7.59 -12.53
CA LEU A 51 -13.97 6.66 -12.63
C LEU A 51 -13.58 6.36 -14.08
N ASN A 52 -14.54 6.31 -15.02
CA ASN A 52 -14.26 6.08 -16.44
C ASN A 52 -13.67 7.31 -17.16
N GLU A 53 -14.09 8.52 -16.79
CA GLU A 53 -13.76 9.75 -17.50
C GLU A 53 -12.56 10.50 -16.91
N LEU A 54 -12.32 10.36 -15.60
CA LEU A 54 -11.22 11.02 -14.93
C LEU A 54 -9.97 10.15 -14.98
N SER A 55 -8.95 10.65 -15.64
CA SER A 55 -7.59 10.12 -15.49
C SER A 55 -6.85 10.93 -14.43
N PHE A 56 -6.10 10.26 -13.57
CA PHE A 56 -5.16 10.95 -12.70
C PHE A 56 -4.17 11.78 -13.53
N SER A 57 -4.00 13.03 -13.16
CA SER A 57 -2.83 13.78 -13.61
C SER A 57 -1.58 13.25 -12.88
N VAL A 58 -0.42 13.43 -13.48
CA VAL A 58 0.88 13.16 -12.82
C VAL A 58 0.96 13.87 -11.46
N ASN A 59 0.46 15.11 -11.41
CA ASN A 59 0.46 15.89 -10.17
C ASN A 59 -0.42 15.27 -9.09
N ALA A 60 -1.58 14.71 -9.44
CA ALA A 60 -2.46 14.03 -8.50
C ALA A 60 -1.79 12.79 -7.90
N TYR A 61 -1.16 11.97 -8.74
CA TYR A 61 -0.45 10.80 -8.27
C TYR A 61 0.71 11.16 -7.32
N ASN A 62 1.52 12.13 -7.70
CA ASN A 62 2.61 12.60 -6.84
C ASN A 62 2.08 13.18 -5.51
N THR A 63 0.95 13.88 -5.55
CA THR A 63 0.31 14.41 -4.33
C THR A 63 -0.13 13.27 -3.41
N ILE A 64 -0.67 12.19 -3.95
CA ILE A 64 -1.05 11.00 -3.16
C ILE A 64 0.17 10.43 -2.44
N ILE A 65 1.26 10.18 -3.16
CA ILE A 65 2.50 9.64 -2.57
C ILE A 65 3.06 10.56 -1.49
N GLU A 66 3.12 11.86 -1.74
CA GLU A 66 3.62 12.82 -0.75
C GLU A 66 2.68 12.94 0.48
N ASN A 67 1.37 12.87 0.30
CA ASN A 67 0.42 12.87 1.42
C ASN A 67 0.64 11.66 2.34
N ILE A 68 0.75 10.46 1.78
CA ILE A 68 1.04 9.23 2.54
C ILE A 68 2.35 9.36 3.31
N LYS A 69 3.38 9.88 2.66
CA LYS A 69 4.70 10.09 3.26
C LYS A 69 4.67 11.12 4.40
N GLU A 70 3.98 12.24 4.22
CA GLU A 70 3.86 13.29 5.24
C GLU A 70 3.03 12.84 6.43
N GLU A 71 1.92 12.13 6.21
CA GLU A 71 1.12 11.54 7.27
C GLU A 71 1.93 10.51 8.07
N GLY A 72 2.61 9.60 7.38
CA GLY A 72 3.51 8.64 8.01
C GLY A 72 4.60 9.33 8.84
N ARG A 73 5.18 10.44 8.34
CA ARG A 73 6.20 11.22 9.07
C ARG A 73 5.63 11.89 10.31
N ALA A 74 4.44 12.46 10.21
CA ALA A 74 3.75 13.09 11.34
C ALA A 74 3.46 12.04 12.44
N ASN A 75 2.93 10.89 12.05
CA ASN A 75 2.65 9.78 12.97
C ASN A 75 3.94 9.22 13.60
N TYR A 76 4.99 9.04 12.80
CA TYR A 76 6.29 8.56 13.28
C TYR A 76 6.89 9.49 14.33
N ASN A 77 6.87 10.80 14.09
CA ASN A 77 7.37 11.79 15.03
C ASN A 77 6.56 11.77 16.33
N LYS A 78 5.23 11.70 16.24
CA LYS A 78 4.37 11.57 17.41
C LYS A 78 4.68 10.33 18.23
N LEU A 79 4.85 9.17 17.58
CA LEU A 79 5.24 7.94 18.26
C LEU A 79 6.62 8.04 18.92
N LEU A 80 7.56 8.77 18.33
CA LEU A 80 8.87 9.02 18.93
C LEU A 80 8.77 9.91 20.17
N GLU A 81 7.91 10.92 20.17
CA GLU A 81 7.72 11.82 21.33
C GLU A 81 7.23 11.05 22.57
N ASP A 82 6.47 9.97 22.37
CA ASP A 82 5.98 9.12 23.46
C ASP A 82 7.09 8.19 24.05
N ILE A 83 8.26 8.10 23.41
CA ILE A 83 9.38 7.25 23.85
C ILE A 83 10.47 8.11 24.46
N PRO A 84 10.88 7.87 25.74
CA PRO A 84 12.01 8.59 26.35
C PRO A 84 13.28 8.52 25.51
N TYR A 85 14.01 9.62 25.38
CA TYR A 85 15.22 9.71 24.55
C TYR A 85 16.25 8.60 24.83
N ALA A 86 16.43 8.25 26.10
CA ALA A 86 17.35 7.18 26.49
C ALA A 86 16.90 5.78 25.99
N GLU A 87 15.60 5.58 25.80
CA GLU A 87 15.05 4.35 25.22
C GLU A 87 15.18 4.37 23.70
N GLN A 88 14.93 5.51 23.06
CA GLN A 88 15.15 5.66 21.61
C GLN A 88 16.57 5.25 21.20
N GLN A 89 17.57 5.67 22.00
CA GLN A 89 18.98 5.34 21.77
C GLN A 89 19.32 3.85 21.95
N ARG A 90 18.47 3.10 22.66
CA ARG A 90 18.65 1.66 22.93
C ARG A 90 17.78 0.76 22.07
N MET A 91 16.94 1.35 21.23
CA MET A 91 16.05 0.57 20.35
C MET A 91 16.87 -0.35 19.43
N ASP A 92 16.56 -1.63 19.48
CA ASP A 92 17.10 -2.57 18.52
C ASP A 92 16.43 -2.40 17.13
N ILE A 93 16.98 -3.06 16.14
CA ILE A 93 16.55 -2.93 14.73
C ILE A 93 15.08 -3.28 14.59
N LEU A 94 14.64 -4.39 15.20
CA LEU A 94 13.24 -4.81 15.12
C LEU A 94 12.30 -3.77 15.73
N SER A 95 12.67 -3.17 16.86
CA SER A 95 11.89 -2.10 17.49
C SER A 95 11.80 -0.86 16.61
N LYS A 96 12.88 -0.50 15.90
CA LYS A 96 12.88 0.60 14.93
C LYS A 96 11.93 0.30 13.76
N ILE A 97 11.98 -0.91 13.19
CA ILE A 97 11.07 -1.31 12.10
C ILE A 97 9.62 -1.35 12.57
N LYS A 98 9.35 -1.87 13.78
CA LYS A 98 8.00 -1.83 14.38
C LYS A 98 7.48 -0.40 14.53
N LEU A 99 8.33 0.53 14.93
CA LEU A 99 7.94 1.93 15.06
C LEU A 99 7.61 2.56 13.69
N ILE A 100 8.43 2.30 12.68
CA ILE A 100 8.16 2.73 11.30
C ILE A 100 6.83 2.15 10.81
N THR A 101 6.62 0.84 10.98
CA THR A 101 5.38 0.19 10.56
C THR A 101 4.16 0.79 11.27
N ARG A 102 4.25 1.07 12.58
CA ARG A 102 3.18 1.70 13.36
C ARG A 102 2.84 3.12 12.94
N ALA A 103 3.74 3.80 12.25
CA ALA A 103 3.45 5.12 11.68
C ALA A 103 2.41 5.07 10.56
N PHE A 104 2.24 3.90 9.93
CA PHE A 104 1.30 3.69 8.83
C PHE A 104 0.15 2.75 9.20
N ALA A 105 0.43 1.61 9.85
CA ALA A 105 -0.52 0.54 10.11
C ALA A 105 -0.47 0.06 11.56
N LYS A 106 -1.54 -0.56 12.03
CA LYS A 106 -1.56 -1.26 13.33
C LYS A 106 -0.84 -2.59 13.21
N ILE A 107 -0.14 -3.00 14.26
CA ILE A 107 0.53 -4.30 14.32
C ILE A 107 -0.12 -5.13 15.44
N THR A 108 -0.42 -6.39 15.14
CA THR A 108 -0.78 -7.38 16.14
C THR A 108 0.09 -8.62 16.04
N TYR A 109 0.23 -9.31 17.16
CA TYR A 109 1.03 -10.52 17.26
C TYR A 109 0.08 -11.69 17.51
N LYS A 110 0.07 -12.64 16.56
CA LYS A 110 -0.76 -13.82 16.68
C LYS A 110 -0.10 -14.99 15.97
N SER A 111 0.05 -16.11 16.66
CA SER A 111 0.44 -17.35 16.03
C SER A 111 -0.69 -17.85 15.12
N ARG A 112 -0.45 -17.92 13.82
CA ARG A 112 -1.42 -18.36 12.80
C ARG A 112 -1.04 -19.66 12.09
N GLY A 113 -0.17 -20.46 12.68
CA GLY A 113 0.21 -21.74 12.07
C GLY A 113 1.32 -21.61 11.05
N ALA A 114 1.02 -21.83 9.76
CA ALA A 114 2.01 -21.78 8.68
C ALA A 114 2.25 -20.37 8.09
N GLU A 115 1.39 -19.41 8.38
CA GLU A 115 1.53 -18.04 7.91
C GLU A 115 2.55 -17.28 8.76
N LEU A 116 3.52 -16.63 8.12
CA LEU A 116 4.51 -15.79 8.76
C LEU A 116 3.91 -14.45 9.19
N GLY A 117 3.06 -13.89 8.33
CA GLY A 117 2.30 -12.66 8.53
C GLY A 117 1.10 -12.60 7.61
N SER A 118 0.29 -11.58 7.79
CA SER A 118 -0.78 -11.22 6.86
C SER A 118 -1.21 -9.77 7.08
N TYR A 119 -1.58 -9.11 5.99
CA TYR A 119 -2.21 -7.80 6.02
C TYR A 119 -3.71 -7.93 5.82
N SER A 120 -4.48 -7.21 6.59
CA SER A 120 -5.91 -7.01 6.36
C SER A 120 -6.41 -5.75 7.07
N PHE A 121 -7.07 -4.87 6.32
CA PHE A 121 -7.78 -3.71 6.86
C PHE A 121 -6.97 -2.86 7.85
N ASN A 122 -5.86 -2.28 7.39
CA ASN A 122 -5.01 -1.43 8.21
C ASN A 122 -4.37 -2.14 9.42
N LEU A 123 -4.36 -3.46 9.40
CA LEU A 123 -3.83 -4.29 10.46
C LEU A 123 -2.84 -5.32 9.91
N ILE A 124 -1.63 -5.26 10.40
CA ILE A 124 -0.57 -6.22 10.09
C ILE A 124 -0.50 -7.25 11.21
N HIS A 125 -0.67 -8.51 10.86
CA HIS A 125 -0.49 -9.64 11.75
C HIS A 125 0.87 -10.26 11.54
N ILE A 126 1.57 -10.59 12.64
CA ILE A 126 2.86 -11.26 12.60
C ILE A 126 2.82 -12.43 13.55
N ASP A 127 3.41 -13.55 13.14
CA ASP A 127 3.68 -14.66 14.05
C ASP A 127 4.77 -14.24 15.07
N ASP A 128 4.42 -14.20 16.33
CA ASP A 128 5.30 -13.78 17.42
C ASP A 128 6.43 -14.80 17.74
N ARG A 129 6.34 -16.01 17.16
CA ARG A 129 7.36 -17.07 17.29
C ARG A 129 8.52 -16.91 16.30
N LEU A 130 8.39 -16.04 15.31
CA LEU A 130 9.44 -15.79 14.33
C LEU A 130 10.67 -15.18 15.01
N ASP A 131 11.86 -15.54 14.53
CA ASP A 131 13.07 -14.84 14.90
C ASP A 131 13.04 -13.38 14.42
N LYS A 132 13.95 -12.56 14.93
CA LYS A 132 13.97 -11.11 14.64
C LYS A 132 14.11 -10.81 13.16
N ALA A 133 14.92 -11.57 12.44
CA ALA A 133 15.16 -11.34 11.02
C ALA A 133 13.88 -11.61 10.21
N ASN A 134 13.21 -12.73 10.46
CA ASN A 134 11.93 -13.05 9.82
C ASN A 134 10.82 -12.04 10.21
N GLN A 135 10.76 -11.58 11.46
CA GLN A 135 9.82 -10.51 11.83
C GLN A 135 10.09 -9.22 11.06
N ILE A 136 11.36 -8.85 10.83
CA ILE A 136 11.71 -7.65 10.07
C ILE A 136 11.26 -7.77 8.60
N SER A 137 11.57 -8.89 7.93
CA SER A 137 11.16 -9.09 6.53
C SER A 137 9.64 -9.11 6.40
N THR A 138 8.96 -9.85 7.27
CA THR A 138 7.49 -9.92 7.29
C THR A 138 6.88 -8.53 7.51
N LEU A 139 7.42 -7.73 8.46
CA LEU A 139 6.91 -6.37 8.68
C LEU A 139 7.03 -5.49 7.44
N ILE A 140 8.16 -5.55 6.74
CA ILE A 140 8.38 -4.75 5.52
C ILE A 140 7.45 -5.23 4.41
N HIS A 141 7.29 -6.54 4.25
CA HIS A 141 6.40 -7.16 3.27
C HIS A 141 4.94 -6.74 3.49
N GLU A 142 4.40 -6.97 4.69
CA GLU A 142 3.01 -6.64 5.03
C GLU A 142 2.74 -5.13 5.04
N LEU A 143 3.74 -4.32 5.43
CA LEU A 143 3.65 -2.86 5.31
C LEU A 143 3.53 -2.43 3.85
N THR A 144 4.14 -3.16 2.93
CA THR A 144 4.02 -2.83 1.50
C THR A 144 2.61 -3.07 1.00
N HIS A 145 1.97 -4.18 1.36
CA HIS A 145 0.55 -4.42 1.05
C HIS A 145 -0.34 -3.28 1.57
N HIS A 146 -0.07 -2.83 2.81
CA HIS A 146 -0.79 -1.67 3.36
C HIS A 146 -0.57 -0.40 2.53
N LEU A 147 0.67 -0.10 2.13
CA LEU A 147 0.97 1.10 1.36
C LEU A 147 0.40 1.04 -0.07
N VAL A 148 0.36 -0.13 -0.69
CA VAL A 148 -0.37 -0.33 -1.96
C VAL A 148 -1.86 -0.03 -1.77
N ALA A 149 -2.48 -0.60 -0.73
CA ALA A 149 -3.88 -0.33 -0.42
C ALA A 149 -4.14 1.16 -0.18
N GLU A 150 -3.28 1.83 0.58
CA GLU A 150 -3.40 3.28 0.85
C GLU A 150 -3.29 4.11 -0.42
N ILE A 151 -2.41 3.76 -1.37
CA ILE A 151 -2.34 4.43 -2.68
C ILE A 151 -3.69 4.31 -3.41
N PHE A 152 -4.30 3.12 -3.44
CA PHE A 152 -5.59 2.91 -4.09
C PHE A 152 -6.73 3.61 -3.35
N GLU A 153 -6.75 3.62 -2.02
CA GLU A 153 -7.74 4.34 -1.21
C GLU A 153 -7.68 5.84 -1.47
N GLN A 154 -6.48 6.43 -1.41
CA GLN A 154 -6.26 7.85 -1.72
C GLN A 154 -6.67 8.17 -3.17
N ALA A 155 -6.47 7.25 -4.09
CA ALA A 155 -6.91 7.38 -5.46
C ALA A 155 -8.43 7.46 -5.59
N VAL A 156 -9.17 6.55 -4.94
CA VAL A 156 -10.63 6.56 -4.91
C VAL A 156 -11.14 7.84 -4.24
N MET A 157 -10.56 8.19 -3.10
CA MET A 157 -10.95 9.39 -2.35
C MET A 157 -10.74 10.66 -3.17
N TYR A 158 -9.63 10.75 -3.90
CA TYR A 158 -9.32 11.86 -4.78
C TYR A 158 -10.31 11.96 -5.95
N LEU A 159 -10.57 10.83 -6.64
CA LEU A 159 -11.44 10.80 -7.82
C LEU A 159 -12.90 11.10 -7.48
N LEU A 160 -13.39 10.57 -6.37
CA LEU A 160 -14.79 10.69 -5.96
C LEU A 160 -15.04 11.85 -4.98
N GLU A 161 -13.98 12.57 -4.59
CA GLU A 161 -14.05 13.67 -3.60
C GLU A 161 -14.72 13.24 -2.29
N VAL A 162 -14.36 12.05 -1.79
CA VAL A 162 -14.92 11.47 -0.56
C VAL A 162 -13.87 11.27 0.52
N LYS A 163 -14.32 11.13 1.76
CA LYS A 163 -13.45 10.80 2.91
C LYS A 163 -13.24 9.29 3.01
N LYS A 164 -12.12 8.93 3.63
CA LYS A 164 -11.84 7.56 4.04
C LYS A 164 -12.99 6.99 4.88
N SER A 165 -13.40 5.77 4.56
CA SER A 165 -14.46 5.05 5.26
C SER A 165 -14.28 3.56 5.07
N GLU A 166 -14.94 2.75 5.91
CA GLU A 166 -14.95 1.28 5.78
C GLU A 166 -15.40 0.81 4.39
N VAL A 167 -16.27 1.57 3.72
CA VAL A 167 -16.75 1.27 2.37
C VAL A 167 -15.61 1.41 1.36
N ILE A 168 -14.79 2.46 1.46
CA ILE A 168 -13.64 2.66 0.58
C ILE A 168 -12.57 1.60 0.84
N GLU A 169 -12.26 1.32 2.10
CA GLU A 169 -11.32 0.27 2.50
C GLU A 169 -11.75 -1.10 1.95
N ALA A 170 -13.04 -1.46 2.10
CA ALA A 170 -13.57 -2.73 1.61
C ALA A 170 -13.58 -2.80 0.07
N PHE A 171 -13.85 -1.69 -0.62
CA PHE A 171 -13.77 -1.64 -2.07
C PHE A 171 -12.33 -1.83 -2.57
N VAL A 172 -11.37 -1.16 -1.97
CA VAL A 172 -9.96 -1.32 -2.33
C VAL A 172 -9.46 -2.74 -2.04
N TRP A 173 -9.91 -3.32 -0.94
CA TRP A 173 -9.64 -4.73 -0.64
C TRP A 173 -10.15 -5.65 -1.76
N LEU A 174 -11.38 -5.42 -2.25
CA LEU A 174 -11.91 -6.13 -3.42
C LEU A 174 -11.05 -5.89 -4.69
N VAL A 175 -10.57 -4.66 -4.91
CA VAL A 175 -9.70 -4.33 -6.06
C VAL A 175 -8.42 -5.15 -6.03
N LEU A 176 -7.78 -5.25 -4.88
CA LEU A 176 -6.46 -5.90 -4.73
C LEU A 176 -6.55 -7.42 -4.64
N LEU A 177 -7.63 -7.97 -4.06
CA LEU A 177 -7.77 -9.41 -3.86
C LEU A 177 -8.80 -10.07 -4.80
N GLY A 178 -9.59 -9.28 -5.53
CA GLY A 178 -10.68 -9.76 -6.37
C GLY A 178 -10.23 -10.48 -7.65
N SER A 179 -8.96 -10.41 -8.02
CA SER A 179 -8.46 -11.09 -9.21
C SER A 179 -7.03 -11.59 -9.04
N PRO A 180 -6.67 -12.73 -9.67
CA PRO A 180 -5.30 -13.24 -9.63
C PRO A 180 -4.26 -12.26 -10.18
N THR A 181 -4.64 -11.41 -11.13
CA THR A 181 -3.77 -10.38 -11.71
C THR A 181 -3.42 -9.30 -10.69
N ALA A 182 -4.41 -8.84 -9.93
CA ALA A 182 -4.20 -7.85 -8.87
C ALA A 182 -3.32 -8.42 -7.74
N VAL A 183 -3.64 -9.64 -7.28
CA VAL A 183 -2.84 -10.32 -6.26
C VAL A 183 -1.39 -10.52 -6.72
N LEU A 184 -1.18 -10.93 -7.97
CA LEU A 184 0.17 -11.10 -8.52
C LEU A 184 0.96 -9.80 -8.52
N MET A 185 0.35 -8.70 -8.91
CA MET A 185 0.94 -7.37 -8.90
C MET A 185 1.32 -6.94 -7.48
N ASP A 186 0.40 -7.11 -6.53
CA ASP A 186 0.57 -6.69 -5.15
C ASP A 186 1.66 -7.51 -4.43
N GLU A 187 1.65 -8.84 -4.58
CA GLU A 187 2.70 -9.72 -4.07
C GLU A 187 4.08 -9.40 -4.67
N TYR A 188 4.14 -9.14 -5.98
CA TYR A 188 5.40 -8.78 -6.63
C TYR A 188 5.92 -7.43 -6.14
N CYS A 189 5.03 -6.46 -5.93
CA CYS A 189 5.36 -5.17 -5.32
C CYS A 189 5.96 -5.39 -3.92
N ALA A 190 5.29 -6.17 -3.07
CA ALA A 190 5.74 -6.45 -1.70
C ALA A 190 7.12 -7.11 -1.67
N HIS A 191 7.35 -8.11 -2.51
CA HIS A 191 8.66 -8.76 -2.62
C HIS A 191 9.76 -7.85 -3.15
N THR A 192 9.43 -6.96 -4.10
CA THR A 192 10.41 -6.00 -4.63
C THR A 192 10.83 -4.99 -3.55
N VAL A 193 9.88 -4.48 -2.77
CA VAL A 193 10.18 -3.58 -1.65
C VAL A 193 10.97 -4.30 -0.56
N GLU A 194 10.54 -5.50 -0.17
CA GLU A 194 11.26 -6.34 0.79
C GLU A 194 12.71 -6.53 0.36
N GLY A 195 12.95 -6.91 -0.91
CA GLY A 195 14.27 -7.14 -1.48
C GLY A 195 15.20 -5.93 -1.49
N ARG A 196 14.66 -4.72 -1.37
CA ARG A 196 15.45 -3.49 -1.21
C ARG A 196 16.17 -3.44 0.14
N PHE A 197 15.51 -3.93 1.19
CA PHE A 197 15.96 -3.78 2.58
C PHE A 197 16.52 -5.10 3.15
N VAL A 198 16.00 -6.23 2.69
CA VAL A 198 16.37 -7.57 3.12
C VAL A 198 17.41 -8.16 2.16
N PRO A 199 18.45 -8.88 2.64
CA PRO A 199 19.42 -9.49 1.75
C PRO A 199 18.80 -10.55 0.82
N HIS A 200 19.29 -10.60 -0.41
CA HIS A 200 18.86 -11.61 -1.37
C HIS A 200 19.01 -13.05 -0.83
N GLY A 201 18.02 -13.88 -1.08
CA GLY A 201 17.96 -15.27 -0.62
C GLY A 201 17.24 -15.47 0.72
N TYR A 202 16.78 -14.39 1.36
CA TYR A 202 16.01 -14.46 2.61
C TYR A 202 14.52 -14.14 2.43
N GLN A 203 14.08 -13.98 1.19
CA GLN A 203 12.70 -13.72 0.85
C GLN A 203 11.95 -15.02 0.60
N ASN A 204 10.69 -15.07 1.03
CA ASN A 204 9.81 -16.21 0.78
C ASN A 204 8.79 -15.86 -0.31
N PHE A 205 8.99 -16.39 -1.51
CA PHE A 205 8.11 -16.13 -2.66
C PHE A 205 6.93 -17.11 -2.75
N GLY A 206 6.58 -17.79 -1.65
CA GLY A 206 5.54 -18.81 -1.65
C GLY A 206 4.20 -18.32 -2.15
N SER A 207 3.72 -17.17 -1.63
CA SER A 207 2.44 -16.55 -2.04
C SER A 207 2.46 -16.17 -3.51
N PHE A 208 3.50 -15.45 -3.96
CA PHE A 208 3.68 -15.06 -5.36
C PHE A 208 3.69 -16.27 -6.30
N ASN A 209 4.53 -17.27 -6.03
CA ASN A 209 4.65 -18.46 -6.87
C ASN A 209 3.35 -19.28 -6.88
N ASN A 210 2.62 -19.30 -5.76
CA ASN A 210 1.34 -20.00 -5.67
C ASN A 210 0.30 -19.36 -6.61
N VAL A 211 0.15 -18.04 -6.59
CA VAL A 211 -0.76 -17.32 -7.49
C VAL A 211 -0.32 -17.47 -8.94
N LEU A 212 0.97 -17.32 -9.24
CA LEU A 212 1.51 -17.47 -10.58
C LEU A 212 1.18 -18.85 -11.15
N ASN A 213 1.49 -19.92 -10.40
CA ASN A 213 1.35 -21.30 -10.89
C ASN A 213 -0.10 -21.78 -10.95
N GLN A 214 -0.99 -21.24 -10.10
CA GLN A 214 -2.39 -21.67 -10.09
C GLN A 214 -3.27 -20.93 -11.11
N SER A 215 -2.90 -19.70 -11.47
CA SER A 215 -3.77 -18.81 -12.22
C SER A 215 -3.29 -18.51 -13.64
N PHE A 216 -2.02 -18.80 -13.96
CA PHE A 216 -1.44 -18.46 -15.25
C PHE A 216 -0.74 -19.65 -15.89
N ASP A 217 -0.95 -19.83 -17.18
CA ASP A 217 -0.32 -20.87 -17.99
C ASP A 217 0.89 -20.28 -18.74
N PRO A 218 2.14 -20.70 -18.40
CA PRO A 218 3.34 -20.16 -19.04
C PRO A 218 3.45 -20.46 -20.53
N GLU A 219 2.70 -21.45 -21.04
CA GLU A 219 2.68 -21.81 -22.45
C GLU A 219 1.76 -20.87 -23.27
N LYS A 220 0.81 -20.17 -22.61
CA LYS A 220 -0.08 -19.22 -23.27
C LYS A 220 0.56 -17.84 -23.38
N GLU A 221 0.63 -17.32 -24.60
CA GLU A 221 1.21 -16.00 -24.87
C GLU A 221 0.44 -14.88 -24.17
N GLU A 222 -0.88 -14.98 -24.08
CA GLU A 222 -1.75 -14.00 -23.41
C GLU A 222 -1.44 -13.94 -21.92
N ASP A 223 -1.35 -15.10 -21.24
CA ASP A 223 -1.02 -15.17 -19.82
C ASP A 223 0.39 -14.62 -19.54
N ARG A 224 1.37 -14.92 -20.40
CA ARG A 224 2.73 -14.34 -20.28
C ARG A 224 2.71 -12.80 -20.37
N LYS A 225 1.91 -12.23 -21.29
CA LYS A 225 1.78 -10.79 -21.43
C LYS A 225 1.12 -10.14 -20.21
N ILE A 226 0.06 -10.80 -19.69
CA ILE A 226 -0.62 -10.34 -18.47
C ILE A 226 0.36 -10.36 -17.30
N VAL A 227 1.03 -11.48 -17.06
CA VAL A 227 2.03 -11.61 -15.99
C VAL A 227 3.10 -10.52 -16.13
N GLN A 228 3.71 -10.37 -17.31
CA GLN A 228 4.74 -9.36 -17.52
C GLN A 228 4.23 -7.94 -17.22
N THR A 229 3.02 -7.61 -17.65
CA THR A 229 2.41 -6.30 -17.37
C THR A 229 2.24 -6.07 -15.86
N GLN A 230 1.75 -7.08 -15.14
CA GLN A 230 1.56 -6.98 -13.68
C GLN A 230 2.89 -6.87 -12.94
N LEU A 231 3.93 -7.59 -13.38
CA LEU A 231 5.27 -7.47 -12.79
C LEU A 231 5.86 -6.06 -12.99
N VAL A 232 5.76 -5.50 -14.19
CA VAL A 232 6.25 -4.14 -14.47
C VAL A 232 5.45 -3.10 -13.67
N PHE A 233 4.15 -3.30 -13.51
CA PHE A 233 3.31 -2.43 -12.69
C PHE A 233 3.66 -2.54 -11.23
N GLY A 234 3.75 -3.75 -10.67
CA GLY A 234 4.15 -3.99 -9.28
C GLY A 234 5.54 -3.41 -8.97
N ASN A 235 6.51 -3.62 -9.88
CA ASN A 235 7.84 -3.01 -9.77
C ASN A 235 7.80 -1.48 -9.76
N SER A 236 6.88 -0.89 -10.53
CA SER A 236 6.72 0.56 -10.61
C SER A 236 6.12 1.17 -9.35
N LEU A 237 5.15 0.47 -8.71
CA LEU A 237 4.63 0.84 -7.40
C LEU A 237 5.68 0.64 -6.31
N ALA A 238 6.43 -0.46 -6.39
CA ALA A 238 7.53 -0.74 -5.46
C ALA A 238 8.59 0.36 -5.46
N ALA A 239 8.91 0.92 -6.63
CA ALA A 239 9.87 2.03 -6.71
C ALA A 239 9.41 3.26 -5.92
N ASP A 240 8.13 3.62 -5.99
CA ASP A 240 7.57 4.75 -5.25
C ASP A 240 7.53 4.46 -3.74
N ILE A 241 7.14 3.24 -3.36
CA ILE A 241 7.10 2.81 -1.95
C ILE A 241 8.51 2.72 -1.36
N ILE A 242 9.49 2.25 -2.12
CA ILE A 242 10.89 2.24 -1.70
C ILE A 242 11.38 3.68 -1.41
N GLU A 243 11.12 4.62 -2.32
CA GLU A 243 11.47 6.03 -2.12
C GLU A 243 10.78 6.61 -0.88
N LEU A 244 9.50 6.28 -0.66
CA LEU A 244 8.77 6.65 0.54
C LEU A 244 9.45 6.08 1.80
N LEU A 245 9.72 4.78 1.84
CA LEU A 245 10.29 4.09 3.00
C LEU A 245 11.76 4.46 3.26
N GLU A 246 12.54 4.83 2.24
CA GLU A 246 13.91 5.35 2.42
C GLU A 246 13.93 6.67 3.19
N GLY A 247 12.79 7.38 3.29
CA GLY A 247 12.61 8.51 4.20
C GLY A 247 12.60 8.13 5.69
N PHE A 248 12.39 6.84 6.02
CA PHE A 248 12.31 6.28 7.37
C PHE A 248 13.42 5.26 7.64
N ILE A 249 13.68 4.37 6.69
CA ILE A 249 14.76 3.36 6.76
C ILE A 249 16.02 3.98 6.18
N THR A 250 16.78 4.66 7.04
CA THR A 250 18.03 5.32 6.65
C THR A 250 19.03 4.30 6.07
N PRO A 251 20.03 4.74 5.28
CA PRO A 251 21.10 3.86 4.79
C PRO A 251 21.80 3.11 5.92
N GLN A 252 22.01 3.75 7.08
CA GLN A 252 22.59 3.11 8.25
C GLN A 252 21.69 1.99 8.78
N LEU A 253 20.39 2.25 8.97
CA LEU A 253 19.44 1.24 9.45
C LEU A 253 19.36 0.07 8.47
N ARG A 254 19.40 0.32 7.16
CA ARG A 254 19.44 -0.73 6.14
C ARG A 254 20.69 -1.64 6.28
N GLU A 255 21.86 -1.09 6.52
CA GLU A 255 23.05 -1.90 6.75
C GLU A 255 22.99 -2.66 8.09
N GLU A 256 22.38 -2.08 9.11
CA GLU A 256 22.08 -2.77 10.38
C GLU A 256 21.14 -3.96 10.16
N ILE A 257 20.08 -3.80 9.35
CA ILE A 257 19.17 -4.89 8.95
C ILE A 257 19.96 -6.01 8.29
N LYS A 258 20.73 -5.72 7.25
CA LYS A 258 21.54 -6.72 6.53
C LYS A 258 22.52 -7.44 7.46
N ALA A 259 23.11 -6.74 8.42
CA ALA A 259 24.01 -7.32 9.40
C ALA A 259 23.27 -8.24 10.39
N GLN A 260 22.00 -7.96 10.71
CA GLN A 260 21.17 -8.81 11.56
C GLN A 260 20.94 -10.18 10.91
N TYR A 261 20.63 -10.22 9.62
CA TYR A 261 20.46 -11.47 8.88
C TYR A 261 21.70 -12.36 8.92
N LYS A 262 22.89 -11.78 8.81
CA LYS A 262 24.16 -12.55 8.88
C LYS A 262 24.40 -13.18 10.25
N LYS A 263 23.81 -12.64 11.32
CA LYS A 263 24.03 -13.15 12.70
C LYS A 263 23.03 -14.21 13.08
N ASP A 264 21.76 -14.05 12.69
CA ASP A 264 20.67 -14.90 13.16
C ASP A 264 20.47 -16.16 12.30
N PHE A 265 21.01 -16.15 11.09
CA PHE A 265 20.84 -17.30 10.19
C PHE A 265 21.96 -18.33 10.32
N ASN A 266 21.69 -19.36 11.13
CA ASN A 266 22.41 -20.62 11.06
C ASN A 266 21.91 -21.54 9.93
N PHE A 267 20.76 -21.21 9.33
CA PHE A 267 20.16 -21.91 8.21
C PHE A 267 19.87 -20.89 7.12
N LEU A 268 20.46 -21.07 5.94
CA LEU A 268 19.98 -20.45 4.73
C LEU A 268 18.67 -21.16 4.36
N PRO A 269 17.49 -20.54 4.58
CA PRO A 269 16.30 -21.12 4.02
C PRO A 269 16.50 -21.16 2.52
N LYS A 270 16.25 -22.30 1.91
CA LYS A 270 16.07 -22.37 0.47
C LYS A 270 14.69 -21.80 0.19
N TYR A 271 14.59 -20.50 0.16
CA TYR A 271 13.38 -19.86 -0.34
C TYR A 271 13.33 -20.07 -1.85
N ASP A 272 12.15 -20.30 -2.35
CA ASP A 272 11.91 -20.40 -3.78
C ASP A 272 12.40 -19.12 -4.46
N GLN A 273 13.08 -19.28 -5.58
CA GLN A 273 13.51 -18.13 -6.37
C GLN A 273 12.31 -17.61 -7.17
N ILE A 274 12.24 -16.30 -7.36
CA ILE A 274 11.33 -15.73 -8.36
C ILE A 274 11.76 -16.25 -9.74
N VAL A 275 10.82 -16.87 -10.44
CA VAL A 275 11.05 -17.38 -11.82
C VAL A 275 11.02 -16.23 -12.82
N CYS A 276 10.34 -15.13 -12.50
CA CYS A 276 10.21 -13.97 -13.37
C CYS A 276 10.62 -12.71 -12.61
N GLU A 277 11.60 -11.98 -13.12
CA GLU A 277 12.01 -10.68 -12.60
C GLU A 277 11.95 -9.62 -13.69
N THR A 278 11.60 -8.39 -13.30
CA THR A 278 11.71 -7.24 -14.18
C THR A 278 12.37 -6.08 -13.44
N LYS A 279 13.13 -5.27 -14.18
CA LYS A 279 13.65 -3.98 -13.72
C LYS A 279 12.95 -2.80 -14.38
N ASP A 280 12.02 -3.09 -15.28
CA ASP A 280 11.29 -2.08 -16.01
C ASP A 280 10.31 -1.36 -15.07
N THR A 281 10.17 -0.07 -15.27
CA THR A 281 9.22 0.78 -14.55
C THR A 281 8.36 1.56 -15.53
N LEU A 282 7.15 1.89 -15.12
CA LEU A 282 6.19 2.65 -15.90
C LEU A 282 6.29 4.15 -15.61
N PRO A 283 6.09 5.00 -16.62
CA PRO A 283 5.85 6.42 -16.40
C PRO A 283 4.63 6.64 -15.50
N TYR A 284 4.61 7.74 -14.74
CA TYR A 284 3.51 8.08 -13.82
C TYR A 284 2.13 8.06 -14.47
N GLN A 285 2.01 8.55 -15.71
CA GLN A 285 0.75 8.55 -16.46
C GLN A 285 0.21 7.13 -16.66
N VAL A 286 1.10 6.18 -16.97
CA VAL A 286 0.71 4.78 -17.20
C VAL A 286 0.33 4.11 -15.89
N LYS A 287 1.08 4.36 -14.79
CA LYS A 287 0.73 3.89 -13.45
C LYS A 287 -0.67 4.37 -13.05
N ALA A 288 -0.92 5.67 -13.16
CA ALA A 288 -2.22 6.27 -12.85
C ALA A 288 -3.35 5.66 -13.69
N SER A 289 -3.11 5.43 -14.99
CA SER A 289 -4.09 4.79 -15.86
C SER A 289 -4.38 3.34 -15.47
N LEU A 290 -3.36 2.56 -15.06
CA LEU A 290 -3.55 1.18 -14.60
C LEU A 290 -4.31 1.12 -13.29
N ILE A 291 -4.03 2.01 -12.34
CA ILE A 291 -4.83 2.14 -11.11
C ILE A 291 -6.29 2.40 -11.48
N ASN A 292 -6.54 3.36 -12.35
CA ASN A 292 -7.89 3.69 -12.78
C ASN A 292 -8.60 2.50 -13.47
N ILE A 293 -7.92 1.78 -14.35
CA ILE A 293 -8.44 0.58 -15.00
C ILE A 293 -8.82 -0.49 -13.97
N MET A 294 -7.97 -0.72 -12.96
CA MET A 294 -8.27 -1.68 -11.90
C MET A 294 -9.49 -1.26 -11.09
N LEU A 295 -9.60 0.02 -10.72
CA LEU A 295 -10.75 0.57 -10.00
C LEU A 295 -12.04 0.39 -10.81
N VAL A 296 -12.03 0.73 -12.10
CA VAL A 296 -13.21 0.61 -12.98
C VAL A 296 -13.62 -0.84 -13.15
N SER A 297 -12.67 -1.72 -13.44
CA SER A 297 -12.94 -3.15 -13.61
C SER A 297 -13.54 -3.77 -12.34
N SER A 298 -12.98 -3.46 -11.18
CA SER A 298 -13.50 -3.95 -9.91
C SER A 298 -14.85 -3.33 -9.55
N PHE A 299 -15.10 -2.09 -9.96
CA PHE A 299 -16.40 -1.44 -9.80
C PHE A 299 -17.49 -2.17 -10.60
N GLU A 300 -17.17 -2.60 -11.81
CA GLU A 300 -18.09 -3.38 -12.65
C GLU A 300 -18.38 -4.76 -12.03
N THR A 301 -17.34 -5.46 -11.61
CA THR A 301 -17.46 -6.76 -10.94
C THR A 301 -18.29 -6.66 -9.65
N ALA A 302 -18.06 -5.60 -8.84
CA ALA A 302 -18.77 -5.40 -7.59
C ALA A 302 -20.27 -5.12 -7.77
N GLN A 303 -20.70 -4.63 -8.94
CA GLN A 303 -22.12 -4.48 -9.26
C GLN A 303 -22.82 -5.82 -9.52
N GLU A 304 -22.07 -6.86 -9.90
CA GLU A 304 -22.57 -8.21 -10.17
C GLU A 304 -22.59 -9.12 -8.93
N VAL A 305 -21.88 -8.72 -7.88
CA VAL A 305 -21.76 -9.46 -6.61
C VAL A 305 -22.69 -8.84 -5.57
N ASP A 306 -23.21 -9.63 -4.63
CA ASP A 306 -23.91 -9.08 -3.48
C ASP A 306 -22.91 -8.32 -2.57
N VAL A 307 -22.92 -7.02 -2.75
CA VAL A 307 -21.99 -6.09 -2.10
C VAL A 307 -22.16 -6.11 -0.57
N ASN A 308 -23.34 -6.49 -0.07
CA ASN A 308 -23.57 -6.64 1.36
C ASN A 308 -22.79 -7.82 1.92
N ASP A 309 -22.56 -8.87 1.14
CA ASP A 309 -21.73 -10.01 1.55
C ASP A 309 -20.28 -9.58 1.71
N ILE A 310 -19.74 -8.77 0.79
CA ILE A 310 -18.39 -8.21 0.90
C ILE A 310 -18.24 -7.36 2.17
N LEU A 311 -19.21 -6.46 2.42
CA LEU A 311 -19.19 -5.61 3.62
C LEU A 311 -19.38 -6.43 4.90
N ASN A 312 -20.20 -7.48 4.88
CA ASN A 312 -20.41 -8.36 6.01
C ASN A 312 -19.15 -9.19 6.31
N ASP A 313 -18.48 -9.69 5.28
CA ASP A 313 -17.21 -10.38 5.43
C ASP A 313 -16.11 -9.44 5.93
N PHE A 314 -16.06 -8.21 5.42
CA PHE A 314 -15.20 -7.16 5.96
C PHE A 314 -15.47 -6.92 7.44
N LYS A 315 -16.72 -6.64 7.83
CA LYS A 315 -17.10 -6.39 9.23
C LYS A 315 -16.82 -7.58 10.14
N LYS A 316 -17.04 -8.79 9.66
CA LYS A 316 -16.75 -10.02 10.38
C LYS A 316 -15.25 -10.19 10.63
N ASN A 317 -14.43 -9.99 9.61
CA ASN A 317 -12.98 -10.06 9.72
C ASN A 317 -12.43 -8.94 10.61
N PHE A 318 -12.93 -7.70 10.45
CA PHE A 318 -12.59 -6.57 11.31
C PHE A 318 -13.01 -6.79 12.79
N THR A 319 -14.17 -7.40 13.03
CA THR A 319 -14.64 -7.74 14.37
C THR A 319 -13.78 -8.85 15.03
N ILE A 320 -13.33 -9.83 14.25
CA ILE A 320 -12.41 -10.87 14.72
C ILE A 320 -11.07 -10.25 15.11
N VAL A 321 -10.57 -9.33 14.30
CA VAL A 321 -9.32 -8.61 14.52
C VAL A 321 -9.38 -7.73 15.77
N ASN A 322 -10.48 -6.99 15.97
CA ASN A 322 -10.64 -6.11 17.14
C ASN A 322 -10.95 -6.85 18.45
N LYS A 323 -11.44 -8.09 18.41
CA LYS A 323 -11.65 -8.93 19.61
C LYS A 323 -10.39 -9.65 20.07
N GLY A 324 -9.32 -9.57 19.31
CA GLY A 324 -8.01 -10.12 19.65
C GLY A 324 -7.04 -9.09 20.23
N LEU A 325 -7.48 -7.86 20.43
CA LEU A 325 -6.83 -6.80 21.19
C LEU A 325 -7.38 -6.80 22.62
#